data_8dd819d592cbc45b9ae3793e9cecd852
#
_entry.id   8dd819d592cbc45b9ae3793e9cecd852
#
_cell.length_a   1.000
_cell.length_b   1.000
_cell.length_c   1.000
_cell.angle_alpha   90.00
_cell.angle_beta   90.00
_cell.angle_gamma   90.00
#
_symmetry.space_group_name_H-M   'P 1'
#
loop_
_entity.id
_entity.type
_entity.pdbx_description
1 polymer ?
#
loop_
_entity_poly.entity_id
_entity_poly.type
_entity_poly.pdbx_seq_one_letter_code
_entity_poly.pdbx_strand_id
1 'polypeptide(L)'
;MADALRRWSEQLADWAIPEHILAAAPESPWVVPKQVFARRADRQLAAPATPTHRAVLDALPGTVLDVGAGAGAASLPCARSIARVTAVDTSAGLLAEFRRRAEALSLPHHTVEGRWPDVDVEPADVVVCAHVLYNAPDLAPFADALTAHARRKVVVELAEAHPLTTLNPLWRHFHGIERPEGPTADDAVAALRELGLQPVVVRWHKPAKPEYARFDELVDVTRRRLCLPADRAGEVAEALRGLGVDERTPPDLGSSGRDVVTLSWAVSRSE
;
A
#
# COMPACT_ATOMS: atom_id res chain seq x y z
N MET A 1 -6.33 -0.83 26.20
CA MET A 1 -6.35 -0.77 24.74
C MET A 1 -7.67 -1.40 24.36
N ALA A 2 -8.45 -0.70 23.65
CA ALA A 2 -9.78 -1.14 23.29
C ALA A 2 -9.69 -2.31 22.28
N ASP A 3 -10.79 -3.05 22.09
CA ASP A 3 -10.76 -4.38 21.45
C ASP A 3 -10.36 -4.37 19.96
N ALA A 4 -10.77 -3.35 19.20
CA ALA A 4 -10.50 -3.33 17.76
C ALA A 4 -9.03 -2.98 17.45
N LEU A 5 -8.43 -2.03 18.17
CA LEU A 5 -7.02 -1.69 18.03
C LEU A 5 -6.10 -2.85 18.42
N ARG A 6 -6.42 -3.53 19.51
CA ARG A 6 -5.66 -4.70 19.95
C ARG A 6 -5.75 -5.83 18.92
N ARG A 7 -6.96 -6.15 18.44
CA ARG A 7 -7.18 -7.17 17.40
C ARG A 7 -6.44 -6.85 16.11
N TRP A 8 -6.45 -5.58 15.66
CA TRP A 8 -5.67 -5.13 14.51
C TRP A 8 -4.19 -5.44 14.66
N SER A 9 -3.60 -5.07 15.81
CA SER A 9 -2.19 -5.31 16.09
C SER A 9 -1.84 -6.80 16.17
N GLU A 10 -2.66 -7.60 16.86
CA GLU A 10 -2.49 -9.05 17.00
C GLU A 10 -2.56 -9.74 15.63
N GLN A 11 -3.58 -9.43 14.82
CA GLN A 11 -3.72 -10.02 13.48
C GLN A 11 -2.57 -9.64 12.55
N LEU A 12 -2.02 -8.42 12.65
CA LEU A 12 -0.83 -8.07 11.88
C LEU A 12 0.43 -8.80 12.38
N ALA A 13 0.54 -9.04 13.69
CA ALA A 13 1.64 -9.81 14.24
C ALA A 13 1.64 -11.27 13.75
N ASP A 14 0.46 -11.86 13.52
CA ASP A 14 0.31 -13.21 12.98
C ASP A 14 0.88 -13.37 11.55
N TRP A 15 1.09 -12.26 10.83
CA TRP A 15 1.76 -12.27 9.52
C TRP A 15 3.28 -12.42 9.61
N ALA A 16 3.88 -12.44 10.80
CA ALA A 16 5.30 -12.70 10.94
C ALA A 16 5.68 -14.03 10.26
N ILE A 17 6.76 -14.00 9.51
CA ILE A 17 7.32 -15.23 8.93
C ILE A 17 8.02 -15.98 10.08
N PRO A 18 7.79 -17.30 10.24
CA PRO A 18 8.48 -18.07 11.25
C PRO A 18 10.00 -17.87 11.18
N GLU A 19 10.63 -17.64 12.32
CA GLU A 19 12.05 -17.25 12.40
C GLU A 19 12.98 -18.22 11.67
N HIS A 20 12.74 -19.52 11.78
CA HIS A 20 13.56 -20.54 11.12
C HIS A 20 13.46 -20.47 9.58
N ILE A 21 12.31 -20.05 9.02
CA ILE A 21 12.14 -19.87 7.57
C ILE A 21 12.80 -18.58 7.13
N LEU A 22 12.59 -17.50 7.90
CA LEU A 22 13.18 -16.20 7.59
C LEU A 22 14.71 -16.23 7.67
N ALA A 23 15.26 -16.90 8.68
CA ALA A 23 16.70 -17.07 8.84
C ALA A 23 17.34 -17.91 7.73
N ALA A 24 16.59 -18.86 7.15
CA ALA A 24 17.04 -19.68 6.02
C ALA A 24 16.86 -19.00 4.65
N ALA A 25 16.17 -17.85 4.60
CA ALA A 25 15.90 -17.17 3.35
C ALA A 25 17.20 -16.59 2.75
N PRO A 26 17.53 -16.92 1.49
CA PRO A 26 18.76 -16.41 0.86
C PRO A 26 18.68 -14.93 0.52
N GLU A 27 17.48 -14.39 0.43
CA GLU A 27 17.19 -13.01 0.06
C GLU A 27 16.03 -12.47 0.91
N SER A 28 15.99 -11.14 1.11
CA SER A 28 14.88 -10.52 1.84
C SER A 28 13.53 -10.75 1.13
N PRO A 29 12.52 -11.30 1.81
CA PRO A 29 11.20 -11.51 1.25
C PRO A 29 10.42 -10.21 1.00
N TRP A 30 10.91 -9.09 1.54
CA TRP A 30 10.23 -7.80 1.49
C TRP A 30 10.59 -6.94 0.28
N VAL A 31 11.64 -7.31 -0.45
CA VAL A 31 12.11 -6.54 -1.61
C VAL A 31 11.22 -6.81 -2.82
N VAL A 32 10.54 -5.77 -3.29
CA VAL A 32 9.82 -5.74 -4.55
C VAL A 32 10.60 -4.84 -5.54
N PRO A 33 10.79 -5.24 -6.79
CA PRO A 33 11.48 -4.42 -7.77
C PRO A 33 10.84 -3.03 -7.91
N LYS A 34 11.63 -1.97 -7.87
CA LYS A 34 11.15 -0.58 -7.97
C LYS A 34 10.32 -0.35 -9.22
N GLN A 35 10.63 -1.06 -10.31
CA GLN A 35 9.91 -0.99 -11.58
C GLN A 35 8.43 -1.38 -11.45
N VAL A 36 8.07 -2.25 -10.49
CA VAL A 36 6.67 -2.60 -10.22
C VAL A 36 5.90 -1.36 -9.74
N PHE A 37 6.46 -0.65 -8.77
CA PHE A 37 5.87 0.60 -8.25
C PHE A 37 5.88 1.72 -9.29
N ALA A 38 6.95 1.84 -10.08
CA ALA A 38 7.06 2.80 -11.17
C ALA A 38 5.95 2.56 -12.22
N ARG A 39 5.79 1.33 -12.70
CA ARG A 39 4.72 0.96 -13.64
C ARG A 39 3.33 1.21 -13.06
N ARG A 40 3.13 0.97 -11.75
CA ARG A 40 1.87 1.26 -11.07
C ARG A 40 1.57 2.76 -11.11
N ALA A 41 2.53 3.62 -10.77
CA ALA A 41 2.38 5.07 -10.81
C ALA A 41 2.10 5.57 -12.24
N ASP A 42 2.84 5.10 -13.25
CA ASP A 42 2.63 5.48 -14.65
C ASP A 42 1.22 5.11 -15.14
N ARG A 43 0.71 3.93 -14.75
CA ARG A 43 -0.66 3.53 -15.07
C ARG A 43 -1.72 4.38 -14.38
N GLN A 44 -1.49 4.76 -13.13
CA GLN A 44 -2.43 5.62 -12.41
C GLN A 44 -2.49 7.02 -12.99
N LEU A 45 -1.36 7.56 -13.45
CA LEU A 45 -1.31 8.84 -14.16
C LEU A 45 -2.09 8.82 -15.48
N ALA A 46 -2.09 7.69 -16.17
CA ALA A 46 -2.79 7.51 -17.45
C ALA A 46 -4.26 7.07 -17.32
N ALA A 47 -4.69 6.67 -16.12
CA ALA A 47 -6.02 6.12 -15.86
C ALA A 47 -7.01 7.20 -15.41
N PRO A 48 -8.34 6.96 -15.55
CA PRO A 48 -9.35 7.79 -14.93
C PRO A 48 -9.17 7.84 -13.39
N ALA A 49 -9.60 8.95 -12.79
CA ALA A 49 -9.54 9.14 -11.35
C ALA A 49 -10.31 8.03 -10.60
N THR A 50 -9.63 7.38 -9.67
CA THR A 50 -10.23 6.40 -8.75
C THR A 50 -11.09 7.10 -7.69
N PRO A 51 -11.90 6.37 -6.91
CA PRO A 51 -12.58 6.93 -5.74
C PRO A 51 -11.61 7.60 -4.77
N THR A 52 -10.42 7.06 -4.57
CA THR A 52 -9.36 7.67 -3.73
C THR A 52 -8.91 9.02 -4.30
N HIS A 53 -8.60 9.09 -5.60
CA HIS A 53 -8.24 10.36 -6.24
C HIS A 53 -9.37 11.39 -6.15
N ARG A 54 -10.63 10.98 -6.31
CA ARG A 54 -11.79 11.89 -6.15
C ARG A 54 -11.89 12.41 -4.73
N ALA A 55 -11.72 11.53 -3.71
CA ALA A 55 -11.74 11.95 -2.32
C ALA A 55 -10.62 12.96 -1.98
N VAL A 56 -9.45 12.86 -2.63
CA VAL A 56 -8.37 13.87 -2.56
C VAL A 56 -8.79 15.16 -3.26
N LEU A 57 -9.30 15.06 -4.48
CA LEU A 57 -9.71 16.22 -5.30
C LEU A 57 -10.83 17.03 -4.65
N ASP A 58 -11.77 16.38 -3.93
CA ASP A 58 -12.87 17.06 -3.22
C ASP A 58 -12.40 18.06 -2.15
N ALA A 59 -11.16 17.92 -1.65
CA ALA A 59 -10.59 18.82 -0.65
C ALA A 59 -9.50 19.76 -1.21
N LEU A 60 -9.28 19.73 -2.54
CA LEU A 60 -8.36 20.63 -3.24
C LEU A 60 -9.14 21.79 -3.93
N PRO A 61 -8.48 22.91 -4.33
CA PRO A 61 -7.03 23.10 -4.41
C PRO A 61 -6.35 23.31 -3.05
N GLY A 62 -5.06 22.93 -3.00
CA GLY A 62 -4.26 23.07 -1.79
C GLY A 62 -2.97 22.24 -1.79
N THR A 63 -2.40 22.07 -0.61
CA THR A 63 -1.19 21.26 -0.39
C THR A 63 -1.55 19.81 -0.06
N VAL A 64 -0.67 18.88 -0.43
CA VAL A 64 -0.84 17.44 -0.15
C VAL A 64 0.38 16.89 0.57
N LEU A 65 0.17 16.08 1.61
CA LEU A 65 1.15 15.21 2.21
C LEU A 65 0.82 13.77 1.80
N ASP A 66 1.75 13.12 1.08
CA ASP A 66 1.62 11.73 0.62
C ASP A 66 2.47 10.82 1.49
N VAL A 67 1.83 10.03 2.35
CA VAL A 67 2.47 9.14 3.34
C VAL A 67 2.58 7.74 2.77
N GLY A 68 3.82 7.24 2.67
CA GLY A 68 4.14 6.02 1.95
C GLY A 68 3.97 6.23 0.45
N ALA A 69 4.46 7.36 -0.04
CA ALA A 69 4.19 7.87 -1.38
C ALA A 69 4.64 6.94 -2.51
N GLY A 70 5.64 6.09 -2.24
CA GLY A 70 6.22 5.23 -3.27
C GLY A 70 6.67 6.04 -4.49
N ALA A 71 6.19 5.65 -5.67
CA ALA A 71 6.45 6.35 -6.92
C ALA A 71 5.37 7.39 -7.30
N GLY A 72 4.43 7.71 -6.39
CA GLY A 72 3.43 8.77 -6.56
C GLY A 72 2.07 8.31 -7.11
N ALA A 73 1.71 7.05 -6.96
CA ALA A 73 0.46 6.53 -7.50
C ALA A 73 -0.80 7.14 -6.86
N ALA A 74 -0.73 7.61 -5.60
CA ALA A 74 -1.86 8.14 -4.86
C ALA A 74 -2.09 9.63 -5.08
N SER A 75 -1.04 10.44 -5.09
CA SER A 75 -1.15 11.90 -5.16
C SER A 75 -0.97 12.48 -6.55
N LEU A 76 0.01 11.98 -7.33
CA LEU A 76 0.37 12.59 -8.61
C LEU A 76 -0.74 12.61 -9.68
N PRO A 77 -1.69 11.66 -9.73
CA PRO A 77 -2.87 11.79 -10.61
C PRO A 77 -3.72 13.04 -10.34
N CYS A 78 -3.59 13.63 -9.14
CA CYS A 78 -4.30 14.87 -8.76
C CYS A 78 -3.46 16.15 -9.00
N ALA A 79 -2.29 16.06 -9.61
CA ALA A 79 -1.26 17.12 -9.70
C ALA A 79 -1.81 18.49 -10.15
N ARG A 80 -2.78 18.51 -11.08
CA ARG A 80 -3.37 19.76 -11.61
C ARG A 80 -4.08 20.61 -10.54
N SER A 81 -4.49 20.01 -9.45
CA SER A 81 -5.18 20.68 -8.33
C SER A 81 -4.29 20.85 -7.10
N ILE A 82 -3.06 20.32 -7.15
CA ILE A 82 -2.10 20.37 -6.04
C ILE A 82 -1.17 21.57 -6.22
N ALA A 83 -1.14 22.46 -5.22
CA ALA A 83 -0.22 23.60 -5.19
C ALA A 83 1.21 23.16 -4.85
N ARG A 84 1.37 22.19 -3.94
CA ARG A 84 2.63 21.56 -3.55
C ARG A 84 2.34 20.20 -2.93
N VAL A 85 3.22 19.23 -3.19
CA VAL A 85 3.17 17.92 -2.52
C VAL A 85 4.45 17.69 -1.70
N THR A 86 4.27 17.18 -0.48
CA THR A 86 5.35 16.58 0.32
C THR A 86 5.15 15.06 0.31
N ALA A 87 6.16 14.32 -0.14
CA ALA A 87 6.12 12.86 -0.24
C ALA A 87 7.05 12.24 0.81
N VAL A 88 6.52 11.37 1.65
CA VAL A 88 7.26 10.62 2.67
C VAL A 88 7.30 9.16 2.29
N ASP A 89 8.49 8.56 2.27
CA ASP A 89 8.67 7.11 2.05
C ASP A 89 10.01 6.65 2.65
N THR A 90 10.11 5.40 3.05
CA THR A 90 11.35 4.80 3.55
C THR A 90 12.34 4.45 2.45
N SER A 91 11.94 4.49 1.19
CA SER A 91 12.74 4.12 0.04
C SER A 91 13.21 5.33 -0.75
N ALA A 92 14.49 5.71 -0.58
CA ALA A 92 15.14 6.75 -1.39
C ALA A 92 14.97 6.54 -2.89
N GLY A 93 14.97 5.28 -3.32
CA GLY A 93 14.83 4.95 -4.73
C GLY A 93 13.41 5.12 -5.27
N LEU A 94 12.37 4.91 -4.45
CA LEU A 94 10.98 5.21 -4.83
C LEU A 94 10.74 6.73 -4.82
N LEU A 95 11.32 7.44 -3.86
CA LEU A 95 11.28 8.90 -3.83
C LEU A 95 11.98 9.53 -5.04
N ALA A 96 13.05 8.92 -5.56
CA ALA A 96 13.65 9.36 -6.81
C ALA A 96 12.70 9.20 -8.01
N GLU A 97 11.96 8.10 -8.06
CA GLU A 97 10.92 7.88 -9.07
C GLU A 97 9.73 8.84 -8.90
N PHE A 98 9.38 9.18 -7.66
CA PHE A 98 8.37 10.22 -7.36
C PHE A 98 8.81 11.58 -7.91
N ARG A 99 10.02 12.03 -7.55
CA ARG A 99 10.59 13.33 -8.01
C ARG A 99 10.58 13.45 -9.52
N ARG A 100 11.09 12.43 -10.22
CA ARG A 100 11.11 12.42 -11.70
C ARG A 100 9.70 12.66 -12.30
N ARG A 101 8.65 12.06 -11.70
CA ARG A 101 7.26 12.25 -12.17
C ARG A 101 6.70 13.61 -11.79
N ALA A 102 6.96 14.08 -10.59
CA ALA A 102 6.52 15.39 -10.14
C ALA A 102 7.15 16.51 -10.99
N GLU A 103 8.44 16.40 -11.32
CA GLU A 103 9.14 17.29 -12.24
C GLU A 103 8.49 17.29 -13.65
N ALA A 104 8.22 16.10 -14.20
CA ALA A 104 7.56 15.96 -15.49
C ALA A 104 6.16 16.59 -15.53
N LEU A 105 5.48 16.66 -14.36
CA LEU A 105 4.18 17.33 -14.20
C LEU A 105 4.32 18.83 -13.84
N SER A 106 5.54 19.35 -13.71
CA SER A 106 5.82 20.71 -13.23
C SER A 106 5.18 20.98 -11.86
N LEU A 107 5.06 19.95 -11.02
CA LEU A 107 4.46 20.03 -9.69
C LEU A 107 5.52 20.41 -8.64
N PRO A 108 5.36 21.53 -7.90
CA PRO A 108 6.19 21.84 -6.75
C PRO A 108 6.13 20.70 -5.73
N HIS A 109 7.29 20.16 -5.37
CA HIS A 109 7.36 18.98 -4.49
C HIS A 109 8.53 19.04 -3.52
N HIS A 110 8.39 18.29 -2.43
CA HIS A 110 9.44 17.97 -1.48
C HIS A 110 9.40 16.48 -1.17
N THR A 111 10.54 15.84 -0.95
CA THR A 111 10.61 14.42 -0.60
C THR A 111 11.38 14.25 0.69
N VAL A 112 10.84 13.46 1.61
CA VAL A 112 11.43 13.16 2.92
C VAL A 112 11.60 11.65 3.01
N GLU A 113 12.85 11.21 3.15
CA GLU A 113 13.15 9.81 3.40
C GLU A 113 13.02 9.53 4.90
N GLY A 114 12.12 8.62 5.26
CA GLY A 114 11.92 8.23 6.64
C GLY A 114 10.63 7.46 6.85
N ARG A 115 10.47 6.97 8.08
CA ARG A 115 9.31 6.20 8.49
C ARG A 115 8.24 7.11 9.10
N TRP A 116 7.01 7.00 8.65
CA TRP A 116 5.88 7.62 9.31
C TRP A 116 5.49 6.86 10.60
N PRO A 117 5.21 7.57 11.73
CA PRO A 117 5.16 9.02 11.90
C PRO A 117 6.46 9.69 12.39
N ASP A 118 7.61 9.02 12.31
CA ASP A 118 8.89 9.45 12.93
C ASP A 118 9.59 10.60 12.19
N VAL A 119 8.97 11.14 11.13
CA VAL A 119 9.51 12.24 10.33
C VAL A 119 8.86 13.56 10.69
N ASP A 120 9.66 14.62 10.65
CA ASP A 120 9.18 16.01 10.84
C ASP A 120 8.82 16.61 9.48
N VAL A 121 7.54 16.88 9.27
CA VAL A 121 7.01 17.47 8.04
C VAL A 121 5.88 18.45 8.36
N GLU A 122 5.76 19.49 7.55
CA GLU A 122 4.70 20.47 7.69
C GLU A 122 3.30 19.88 7.37
N PRO A 123 2.27 20.27 8.14
CA PRO A 123 0.90 19.91 7.83
C PRO A 123 0.45 20.40 6.46
N ALA A 124 -0.36 19.61 5.78
CA ALA A 124 -0.94 19.88 4.47
C ALA A 124 -2.47 20.00 4.51
N ASP A 125 -3.07 20.54 3.45
CA ASP A 125 -4.53 20.61 3.36
C ASP A 125 -5.14 19.21 3.32
N VAL A 126 -4.52 18.30 2.56
CA VAL A 126 -4.92 16.90 2.47
C VAL A 126 -3.74 16.00 2.80
N VAL A 127 -3.99 14.99 3.63
CA VAL A 127 -3.07 13.87 3.84
C VAL A 127 -3.61 12.66 3.11
N VAL A 128 -2.82 12.07 2.21
CA VAL A 128 -3.16 10.81 1.54
C VAL A 128 -2.19 9.70 1.96
N CYS A 129 -2.73 8.51 2.21
CA CYS A 129 -1.97 7.34 2.62
C CYS A 129 -2.53 6.09 1.94
N ALA A 130 -1.83 5.55 0.95
CA ALA A 130 -2.33 4.45 0.14
C ALA A 130 -1.50 3.18 0.30
N HIS A 131 -2.17 2.08 0.68
CA HIS A 131 -1.58 0.74 0.87
C HIS A 131 -0.49 0.66 1.95
N VAL A 132 -0.56 1.48 2.98
CA VAL A 132 0.42 1.53 4.08
C VAL A 132 -0.11 0.95 5.38
N LEU A 133 -1.42 1.06 5.66
CA LEU A 133 -2.00 0.70 6.95
C LEU A 133 -1.63 -0.72 7.42
N TYR A 134 -1.58 -1.69 6.51
CA TYR A 134 -1.16 -3.06 6.85
C TYR A 134 0.32 -3.16 7.30
N ASN A 135 1.08 -2.09 7.26
CA ASN A 135 2.43 -2.01 7.82
C ASN A 135 2.48 -1.20 9.14
N ALA A 136 1.32 -0.83 9.69
CA ALA A 136 1.17 -0.04 10.91
C ALA A 136 0.46 -0.85 12.01
N PRO A 137 1.15 -1.74 12.73
CA PRO A 137 0.55 -2.54 13.80
C PRO A 137 0.05 -1.68 14.96
N ASP A 138 0.75 -0.60 15.27
CA ASP A 138 0.27 0.43 16.20
C ASP A 138 -0.50 1.51 15.43
N LEU A 139 -1.79 1.25 15.22
CA LEU A 139 -2.63 2.10 14.38
C LEU A 139 -2.98 3.43 15.06
N ALA A 140 -3.03 3.50 16.39
CA ALA A 140 -3.43 4.70 17.09
C ALA A 140 -2.48 5.89 16.82
N PRO A 141 -1.17 5.84 17.15
CA PRO A 141 -0.27 6.95 16.86
C PRO A 141 -0.13 7.22 15.37
N PHE A 142 -0.27 6.19 14.52
CA PHE A 142 -0.23 6.34 13.08
C PHE A 142 -1.41 7.20 12.56
N ALA A 143 -2.63 6.89 12.97
CA ALA A 143 -3.86 7.60 12.55
C ALA A 143 -3.93 9.01 13.17
N ASP A 144 -3.51 9.15 14.44
CA ASP A 144 -3.42 10.44 15.11
C ASP A 144 -2.46 11.38 14.38
N ALA A 145 -1.30 10.88 13.96
CA ALA A 145 -0.33 11.65 13.20
C ALA A 145 -0.87 12.04 11.80
N LEU A 146 -1.57 11.14 11.08
CA LEU A 146 -2.23 11.50 9.82
C LEU A 146 -3.24 12.63 10.03
N THR A 147 -4.03 12.53 11.09
CA THR A 147 -5.06 13.54 11.43
C THR A 147 -4.45 14.89 11.83
N ALA A 148 -3.41 14.86 12.67
CA ALA A 148 -2.72 16.07 13.14
C ALA A 148 -2.04 16.84 11.98
N HIS A 149 -1.57 16.15 10.96
CA HIS A 149 -0.94 16.75 9.79
C HIS A 149 -1.92 17.15 8.68
N ALA A 150 -3.20 16.83 8.80
CA ALA A 150 -4.22 17.27 7.86
C ALA A 150 -4.89 18.57 8.34
N ARG A 151 -5.03 19.55 7.44
CA ARG A 151 -5.80 20.78 7.74
C ARG A 151 -7.28 20.63 7.40
N ARG A 152 -7.62 19.78 6.43
CA ARG A 152 -8.99 19.62 5.90
C ARG A 152 -9.43 18.16 5.89
N LYS A 153 -8.60 17.25 5.34
CA LYS A 153 -9.05 15.87 5.08
C LYS A 153 -7.90 14.88 5.11
N VAL A 154 -8.16 13.73 5.67
CA VAL A 154 -7.33 12.54 5.49
C VAL A 154 -8.02 11.59 4.52
N VAL A 155 -7.24 11.00 3.60
CA VAL A 155 -7.71 9.99 2.64
C VAL A 155 -6.78 8.78 2.72
N VAL A 156 -7.35 7.60 2.97
CA VAL A 156 -6.60 6.35 3.07
C VAL A 156 -7.14 5.37 2.03
N GLU A 157 -6.25 4.66 1.35
CA GLU A 157 -6.61 3.54 0.47
C GLU A 157 -5.98 2.26 1.00
N LEU A 158 -6.77 1.18 1.08
CA LEU A 158 -6.27 -0.14 1.42
C LEU A 158 -7.04 -1.22 0.64
N ALA A 159 -6.44 -2.39 0.48
CA ALA A 159 -7.14 -3.56 -0.05
C ALA A 159 -8.19 -4.06 0.96
N GLU A 160 -9.29 -4.65 0.48
CA GLU A 160 -10.34 -5.22 1.34
C GLU A 160 -9.78 -6.33 2.26
N ALA A 161 -8.98 -7.23 1.70
CA ALA A 161 -8.23 -8.25 2.44
C ALA A 161 -6.74 -7.88 2.51
N HIS A 162 -6.05 -8.43 3.51
CA HIS A 162 -4.59 -8.23 3.63
C HIS A 162 -3.87 -8.62 2.32
N PRO A 163 -2.96 -7.80 1.79
CA PRO A 163 -2.41 -7.98 0.43
C PRO A 163 -1.63 -9.28 0.21
N LEU A 164 -1.18 -9.95 1.28
CA LEU A 164 -0.45 -11.21 1.18
C LEU A 164 -1.34 -12.46 1.23
N THR A 165 -2.66 -12.34 1.42
CA THR A 165 -3.59 -13.50 1.44
C THR A 165 -3.54 -14.33 0.16
N THR A 166 -3.26 -13.70 -0.97
CA THR A 166 -3.09 -14.38 -2.26
C THR A 166 -1.93 -15.38 -2.30
N LEU A 167 -0.98 -15.25 -1.36
CA LEU A 167 0.14 -16.18 -1.20
C LEU A 167 -0.18 -17.38 -0.29
N ASN A 168 -1.30 -17.36 0.44
CA ASN A 168 -1.62 -18.40 1.43
C ASN A 168 -1.62 -19.83 0.83
N PRO A 169 -2.19 -20.10 -0.37
CA PRO A 169 -2.10 -21.43 -0.97
C PRO A 169 -0.65 -21.87 -1.23
N LEU A 170 0.23 -20.94 -1.59
CA LEU A 170 1.64 -21.22 -1.84
C LEU A 170 2.41 -21.46 -0.54
N TRP A 171 2.12 -20.73 0.53
CA TRP A 171 2.67 -20.99 1.85
C TRP A 171 2.31 -22.38 2.36
N ARG A 172 1.05 -22.80 2.19
CA ARG A 172 0.62 -24.17 2.50
C ARG A 172 1.36 -25.19 1.65
N HIS A 173 1.49 -24.96 0.34
CA HIS A 173 2.15 -25.87 -0.59
C HIS A 173 3.64 -26.07 -0.28
N PHE A 174 4.39 -24.97 -0.06
CA PHE A 174 5.85 -25.02 0.08
C PHE A 174 6.33 -25.27 1.51
N HIS A 175 5.60 -24.85 2.51
CA HIS A 175 6.01 -24.88 3.92
C HIS A 175 5.04 -25.64 4.83
N GLY A 176 3.88 -26.08 4.34
CA GLY A 176 2.86 -26.74 5.16
C GLY A 176 2.25 -25.81 6.22
N ILE A 177 2.30 -24.48 6.02
CA ILE A 177 1.88 -23.48 7.01
C ILE A 177 0.61 -22.81 6.55
N GLU A 178 -0.39 -22.75 7.44
CA GLU A 178 -1.54 -21.89 7.30
C GLU A 178 -1.16 -20.45 7.65
N ARG A 179 -1.55 -19.50 6.81
CA ARG A 179 -1.30 -18.07 7.01
C ARG A 179 -2.61 -17.38 7.35
N PRO A 180 -2.58 -16.23 8.08
CA PRO A 180 -3.79 -15.48 8.42
C PRO A 180 -4.58 -15.03 7.19
N GLU A 181 -5.88 -14.76 7.38
CA GLU A 181 -6.73 -14.10 6.39
C GLU A 181 -6.99 -12.63 6.72
N GLY A 182 -6.92 -12.25 7.99
CA GLY A 182 -7.02 -10.88 8.48
C GLY A 182 -5.66 -10.23 8.78
N PRO A 183 -5.67 -8.94 9.19
CA PRO A 183 -6.85 -8.10 9.27
C PRO A 183 -7.40 -7.68 7.92
N THR A 184 -8.67 -7.26 7.91
CA THR A 184 -9.38 -6.75 6.74
C THR A 184 -9.55 -5.23 6.81
N ALA A 185 -10.11 -4.63 5.76
CA ALA A 185 -10.49 -3.22 5.78
C ALA A 185 -11.57 -2.92 6.84
N ASP A 186 -12.44 -3.87 7.15
CA ASP A 186 -13.44 -3.71 8.21
C ASP A 186 -12.79 -3.66 9.60
N ASP A 187 -11.73 -4.42 9.84
CA ASP A 187 -10.94 -4.32 11.07
C ASP A 187 -10.26 -2.95 11.20
N ALA A 188 -9.73 -2.40 10.10
CA ALA A 188 -9.19 -1.05 10.08
C ALA A 188 -10.27 0.00 10.38
N VAL A 189 -11.46 -0.11 9.79
CA VAL A 189 -12.59 0.79 10.04
C VAL A 189 -13.02 0.71 11.51
N ALA A 190 -13.13 -0.49 12.07
CA ALA A 190 -13.48 -0.67 13.49
C ALA A 190 -12.44 -0.02 14.41
N ALA A 191 -11.15 -0.20 14.13
CA ALA A 191 -10.07 0.40 14.90
C ALA A 191 -10.04 1.93 14.79
N LEU A 192 -10.25 2.50 13.61
CA LEU A 192 -10.36 3.96 13.42
C LEU A 192 -11.58 4.55 14.16
N ARG A 193 -12.72 3.85 14.14
CA ARG A 193 -13.92 4.27 14.89
C ARG A 193 -13.71 4.24 16.39
N GLU A 194 -12.93 3.30 16.88
CA GLU A 194 -12.56 3.21 18.29
C GLU A 194 -11.67 4.37 18.74
N LEU A 195 -10.90 4.97 17.83
CA LEU A 195 -10.17 6.23 18.05
C LEU A 195 -11.08 7.48 17.96
N GLY A 196 -12.40 7.31 17.80
CA GLY A 196 -13.33 8.42 17.64
C GLY A 196 -13.43 9.00 16.24
N LEU A 197 -12.68 8.45 15.28
CA LEU A 197 -12.76 8.87 13.89
C LEU A 197 -14.03 8.29 13.23
N GLN A 198 -14.62 9.04 12.30
CA GLN A 198 -15.82 8.62 11.56
C GLN A 198 -15.52 8.59 10.06
N PRO A 199 -14.76 7.59 9.57
CA PRO A 199 -14.39 7.55 8.18
C PRO A 199 -15.61 7.29 7.28
N VAL A 200 -15.72 8.08 6.22
CA VAL A 200 -16.55 7.71 5.07
C VAL A 200 -15.87 6.55 4.37
N VAL A 201 -16.62 5.48 4.11
CA VAL A 201 -16.12 4.23 3.54
C VAL A 201 -16.67 4.07 2.13
N VAL A 202 -15.79 4.02 1.13
CA VAL A 202 -16.16 3.76 -0.27
C VAL A 202 -15.46 2.50 -0.74
N ARG A 203 -16.23 1.44 -1.01
CA ARG A 203 -15.74 0.18 -1.60
C ARG A 203 -15.83 0.23 -3.10
N TRP A 204 -14.80 -0.26 -3.76
CA TRP A 204 -14.75 -0.27 -5.22
C TRP A 204 -13.81 -1.36 -5.72
N HIS A 205 -14.09 -1.83 -6.94
CA HIS A 205 -13.25 -2.84 -7.58
C HIS A 205 -12.14 -2.19 -8.40
N LYS A 206 -10.90 -2.53 -8.11
CA LYS A 206 -9.73 -2.10 -8.89
C LYS A 206 -9.59 -3.04 -10.09
N PRO A 207 -9.69 -2.51 -11.32
CA PRO A 207 -9.58 -3.34 -12.53
C PRO A 207 -8.28 -4.13 -12.57
N ALA A 208 -8.36 -5.38 -13.03
CA ALA A 208 -7.19 -6.23 -13.25
C ALA A 208 -6.28 -5.62 -14.33
N LYS A 209 -5.02 -5.45 -14.00
CA LYS A 209 -3.96 -4.99 -14.92
C LYS A 209 -2.66 -5.68 -14.55
N PRO A 210 -1.80 -6.04 -15.52
CA PRO A 210 -0.52 -6.66 -15.23
C PRO A 210 0.31 -5.77 -14.30
N GLU A 211 0.73 -6.26 -13.15
CA GLU A 211 1.67 -5.53 -12.27
C GLU A 211 3.13 -5.83 -12.64
N TYR A 212 3.38 -7.04 -13.07
CA TYR A 212 4.70 -7.49 -13.51
C TYR A 212 4.80 -7.39 -15.04
N ALA A 213 6.00 -7.19 -15.55
CA ALA A 213 6.22 -7.07 -16.99
C ALA A 213 6.16 -8.44 -17.67
N ARG A 214 6.62 -9.49 -16.96
CA ARG A 214 6.70 -10.86 -17.45
C ARG A 214 6.39 -11.84 -16.34
N PHE A 215 6.03 -13.06 -16.69
CA PHE A 215 5.72 -14.12 -15.74
C PHE A 215 6.95 -14.49 -14.88
N ASP A 216 8.15 -14.50 -15.43
CA ASP A 216 9.38 -14.78 -14.68
C ASP A 216 9.69 -13.73 -13.59
N GLU A 217 9.34 -12.46 -13.83
CA GLU A 217 9.43 -11.40 -12.79
C GLU A 217 8.46 -11.70 -11.63
N LEU A 218 7.24 -12.15 -11.94
CA LEU A 218 6.28 -12.58 -10.91
C LEU A 218 6.79 -13.82 -10.16
N VAL A 219 7.31 -14.81 -10.86
CA VAL A 219 7.89 -16.04 -10.26
C VAL A 219 8.99 -15.66 -9.28
N ASP A 220 9.93 -14.79 -9.67
CA ASP A 220 11.05 -14.41 -8.83
C ASP A 220 10.60 -13.63 -7.57
N VAL A 221 9.67 -12.68 -7.70
CA VAL A 221 9.11 -11.96 -6.54
C VAL A 221 8.35 -12.94 -5.62
N THR A 222 7.55 -13.83 -6.19
CA THR A 222 6.78 -14.82 -5.41
C THR A 222 7.71 -15.77 -4.66
N ARG A 223 8.76 -16.28 -5.31
CA ARG A 223 9.79 -17.14 -4.72
C ARG A 223 10.43 -16.46 -3.49
N ARG A 224 10.86 -15.20 -3.64
CA ARG A 224 11.44 -14.44 -2.52
C ARG A 224 10.44 -14.23 -1.39
N ARG A 225 9.19 -13.90 -1.70
CA ARG A 225 8.10 -13.77 -0.71
C ARG A 225 7.86 -15.07 0.08
N LEU A 226 8.13 -16.21 -0.55
CA LEU A 226 8.05 -17.53 0.08
C LEU A 226 9.38 -17.95 0.75
N CYS A 227 10.38 -17.10 0.81
CA CYS A 227 11.71 -17.42 1.38
C CYS A 227 12.40 -18.61 0.71
N LEU A 228 12.15 -18.85 -0.57
CA LEU A 228 12.70 -20.00 -1.32
C LEU A 228 13.99 -19.61 -2.08
N PRO A 229 14.96 -20.53 -2.22
CA PRO A 229 16.18 -20.31 -2.98
C PRO A 229 15.91 -20.23 -4.49
N ALA A 230 16.87 -19.70 -5.26
CA ALA A 230 16.72 -19.42 -6.69
C ALA A 230 16.47 -20.67 -7.54
N ASP A 231 17.04 -21.81 -7.16
CA ASP A 231 16.89 -23.10 -7.85
C ASP A 231 15.46 -23.66 -7.78
N ARG A 232 14.63 -23.17 -6.86
CA ARG A 232 13.21 -23.54 -6.75
C ARG A 232 12.26 -22.67 -7.60
N ALA A 233 12.77 -21.78 -8.43
CA ALA A 233 11.95 -20.92 -9.29
C ALA A 233 11.02 -21.73 -10.22
N GLY A 234 11.49 -22.88 -10.73
CA GLY A 234 10.66 -23.78 -11.57
C GLY A 234 9.44 -24.33 -10.83
N GLU A 235 9.61 -24.76 -9.57
CA GLU A 235 8.51 -25.26 -8.74
C GLU A 235 7.48 -24.15 -8.45
N VAL A 236 7.96 -22.93 -8.20
CA VAL A 236 7.07 -21.77 -7.98
C VAL A 236 6.28 -21.44 -9.24
N ALA A 237 6.91 -21.50 -10.42
CA ALA A 237 6.23 -21.31 -11.70
C ALA A 237 5.12 -22.34 -11.94
N GLU A 238 5.37 -23.61 -11.62
CA GLU A 238 4.38 -24.69 -11.73
C GLU A 238 3.23 -24.47 -10.73
N ALA A 239 3.53 -24.12 -9.49
CA ALA A 239 2.50 -23.83 -8.48
C ALA A 239 1.62 -22.63 -8.88
N LEU A 240 2.20 -21.57 -9.46
CA LEU A 240 1.44 -20.44 -9.98
C LEU A 240 0.52 -20.85 -11.13
N ARG A 241 1.00 -21.68 -12.08
CA ARG A 241 0.17 -22.22 -13.16
C ARG A 241 -0.99 -23.07 -12.60
N GLY A 242 -0.73 -23.84 -11.56
CA GLY A 242 -1.77 -24.58 -10.83
C GLY A 242 -2.86 -23.69 -10.21
N LEU A 243 -2.54 -22.44 -9.90
CA LEU A 243 -3.48 -21.42 -9.45
C LEU A 243 -4.14 -20.63 -10.62
N GLY A 244 -3.86 -20.99 -11.86
CA GLY A 244 -4.40 -20.32 -13.05
C GLY A 244 -3.64 -19.04 -13.44
N VAL A 245 -2.45 -18.82 -12.90
CA VAL A 245 -1.57 -17.70 -13.23
C VAL A 245 -0.42 -18.19 -14.09
N ASP A 246 -0.43 -17.83 -15.36
CA ASP A 246 0.56 -18.27 -16.36
C ASP A 246 1.00 -17.11 -17.28
N GLU A 247 1.77 -17.42 -18.30
CA GLU A 247 2.28 -16.45 -19.29
C GLU A 247 1.18 -15.83 -20.16
N ARG A 248 -0.03 -16.39 -20.18
CA ARG A 248 -1.19 -15.95 -20.97
C ARG A 248 -2.08 -15.00 -20.18
N THR A 249 -2.03 -15.09 -18.84
CA THR A 249 -2.72 -14.18 -17.96
C THR A 249 -1.85 -12.94 -17.68
N PRO A 250 -2.44 -11.78 -17.36
CA PRO A 250 -1.64 -10.69 -16.87
C PRO A 250 -0.80 -11.17 -15.67
N PRO A 251 0.54 -11.00 -15.66
CA PRO A 251 1.38 -11.51 -14.58
C PRO A 251 1.11 -10.71 -13.30
N ASP A 252 0.18 -11.21 -12.52
CA ASP A 252 -0.31 -10.64 -11.28
C ASP A 252 -0.82 -11.76 -10.37
N LEU A 253 -0.46 -11.71 -9.10
CA LEU A 253 -0.99 -12.62 -8.09
C LEU A 253 -1.90 -11.84 -7.12
N GLY A 254 -3.04 -11.35 -7.63
CA GLY A 254 -4.06 -10.66 -6.85
C GLY A 254 -3.66 -9.26 -6.33
N SER A 255 -2.62 -8.63 -6.88
CA SER A 255 -2.27 -7.25 -6.54
C SER A 255 -3.09 -6.22 -7.33
N SER A 256 -3.72 -6.62 -8.40
CA SER A 256 -4.80 -5.89 -9.09
C SER A 256 -6.02 -6.82 -9.30
N GLY A 257 -7.11 -6.29 -9.84
CA GLY A 257 -8.34 -7.09 -9.96
C GLY A 257 -8.93 -7.48 -8.60
N ARG A 258 -8.80 -6.61 -7.59
CA ARG A 258 -9.26 -6.83 -6.22
C ARG A 258 -10.17 -5.72 -5.73
N ASP A 259 -10.88 -6.01 -4.66
CA ASP A 259 -11.66 -5.02 -3.96
C ASP A 259 -10.76 -4.15 -3.07
N VAL A 260 -11.02 -2.85 -3.14
CA VAL A 260 -10.26 -1.80 -2.48
C VAL A 260 -11.23 -0.89 -1.73
N VAL A 261 -10.78 -0.37 -0.62
CA VAL A 261 -11.54 0.54 0.22
C VAL A 261 -10.83 1.88 0.29
N THR A 262 -11.57 2.93 0.00
CA THR A 262 -11.17 4.31 0.28
C THR A 262 -11.86 4.75 1.57
N LEU A 263 -11.05 5.14 2.55
CA LEU A 263 -11.51 5.74 3.80
C LEU A 263 -11.18 7.22 3.77
N SER A 264 -12.09 8.08 4.23
CA SER A 264 -11.76 9.50 4.37
C SER A 264 -12.50 10.13 5.54
N TRP A 265 -11.85 11.06 6.23
CA TRP A 265 -12.47 11.86 7.29
C TRP A 265 -12.02 13.30 7.22
N ALA A 266 -12.95 14.19 7.56
CA ALA A 266 -12.67 15.61 7.67
C ALA A 266 -11.95 15.91 8.99
N VAL A 267 -11.05 16.87 8.96
CA VAL A 267 -10.41 17.39 10.17
C VAL A 267 -10.99 18.78 10.45
N SER A 268 -11.77 18.88 11.54
CA SER A 268 -12.25 20.18 12.04
C SER A 268 -11.20 20.69 13.03
N ARG A 269 -10.57 21.80 12.73
CA ARG A 269 -9.82 22.53 13.76
C ARG A 269 -10.84 23.33 14.55
N SER A 270 -10.92 23.08 15.86
CA SER A 270 -11.55 24.03 16.77
C SER A 270 -10.76 25.35 16.67
N GLU A 271 -11.44 26.43 16.26
CA GLU A 271 -10.89 27.78 16.30
C GLU A 271 -10.57 28.22 17.74
#